data_3fb29efff3e4e21f672c0220d4a73850
#
_entry.id   3fb29efff3e4e21f672c0220d4a73850
#
_cell.length_a   1.000
_cell.length_b   1.000
_cell.length_c   1.000
_cell.angle_alpha   90.00
_cell.angle_beta   90.00
_cell.angle_gamma   90.00
#
_symmetry.space_group_name_H-M   'P 1'
#
loop_
_entity.id
_entity.type
_entity.pdbx_description
1 polymer ?
#
loop_
_entity_poly.entity_id
_entity_poly.type
_entity_poly.pdbx_seq_one_letter_code
_entity_poly.pdbx_strand_id
1 'polypeptide(L)'
;MVSKRPCPISNGMIIDGRSIAEDIYTELAGRRVSATQTMSLGIVVASHDAVIESFVRIKSRAAARLGIELRRIDLPVKPTTADALAAIEKLATEVDGIIVQLPLPSELDTDAVLAGIPPFLDVDGINPTVADELRIVQAPVAGAIAEVLNRENIDVKNKKCVIVGAGRLVGAPAAYLLKKRGADVSVITLESGSLSELKDADILILGAGNPGFVKPDMIKDGIVLIDAGTSEQGGKVLGDADPACADKASLFTPVPGGIGPIAVAMIFKNLMDLAEIVAE
;
A
#
# COMPACT_ATOMS: atom_id res chain seq x y z
N MET A 1 28.25 -40.45 -12.80
CA MET A 1 28.05 -38.99 -12.86
C MET A 1 26.76 -38.70 -13.57
N VAL A 2 25.69 -38.45 -12.82
CA VAL A 2 24.38 -38.11 -13.42
C VAL A 2 24.36 -36.59 -13.55
N SER A 3 24.42 -36.11 -14.80
CA SER A 3 24.28 -34.70 -15.15
C SER A 3 22.88 -34.22 -14.72
N LYS A 4 22.79 -33.43 -13.66
CA LYS A 4 21.57 -32.65 -13.36
C LYS A 4 21.39 -31.64 -14.48
N ARG A 5 20.41 -31.87 -15.37
CA ARG A 5 19.94 -30.84 -16.28
C ARG A 5 19.44 -29.67 -15.44
N PRO A 6 19.77 -28.41 -15.75
CA PRO A 6 19.15 -27.28 -15.14
C PRO A 6 17.65 -27.33 -15.42
N CYS A 7 16.84 -27.18 -14.39
CA CYS A 7 15.39 -26.99 -14.52
C CYS A 7 15.16 -25.80 -15.45
N PRO A 8 14.26 -25.87 -16.43
CA PRO A 8 13.95 -24.69 -17.24
C PRO A 8 13.43 -23.60 -16.31
N ILE A 9 14.02 -22.42 -16.40
CA ILE A 9 13.54 -21.20 -15.75
C ILE A 9 12.11 -21.02 -16.24
N SER A 10 11.12 -21.30 -15.38
CA SER A 10 9.72 -21.01 -15.67
C SER A 10 9.63 -19.50 -15.86
N ASN A 11 9.02 -19.04 -16.97
CA ASN A 11 8.65 -17.63 -17.11
C ASN A 11 7.99 -17.19 -15.82
N GLY A 12 8.62 -16.24 -15.11
CA GLY A 12 8.13 -15.78 -13.82
C GLY A 12 6.70 -15.24 -13.96
N MET A 13 5.91 -15.43 -12.91
CA MET A 13 4.53 -14.93 -12.87
C MET A 13 4.52 -13.42 -12.74
N ILE A 14 3.92 -12.72 -13.69
CA ILE A 14 3.67 -11.28 -13.61
C ILE A 14 2.27 -11.06 -13.07
N ILE A 15 2.17 -10.35 -11.96
CA ILE A 15 0.88 -10.11 -11.29
C ILE A 15 0.10 -9.02 -12.01
N ASP A 16 -1.12 -9.36 -12.44
CA ASP A 16 -2.11 -8.39 -12.88
C ASP A 16 -2.91 -7.87 -11.67
N GLY A 17 -2.39 -6.82 -11.04
CA GLY A 17 -3.04 -6.21 -9.89
C GLY A 17 -4.37 -5.53 -10.22
N ARG A 18 -4.63 -5.20 -11.48
CA ARG A 18 -5.94 -4.68 -11.90
C ARG A 18 -6.99 -5.77 -11.87
N SER A 19 -6.66 -6.97 -12.35
CA SER A 19 -7.57 -8.12 -12.27
C SER A 19 -7.90 -8.47 -10.80
N ILE A 20 -6.89 -8.49 -9.93
CA ILE A 20 -7.10 -8.72 -8.49
C ILE A 20 -7.99 -7.64 -7.87
N ALA A 21 -7.75 -6.37 -8.21
CA ALA A 21 -8.58 -5.26 -7.72
C ALA A 21 -10.04 -5.37 -8.20
N GLU A 22 -10.27 -5.83 -9.44
CA GLU A 22 -11.62 -6.07 -9.96
C GLU A 22 -12.38 -7.14 -9.16
N ASP A 23 -11.71 -8.23 -8.77
CA ASP A 23 -12.31 -9.25 -7.91
C ASP A 23 -12.71 -8.67 -6.55
N ILE A 24 -11.80 -7.88 -5.93
CA ILE A 24 -12.06 -7.21 -4.65
C ILE A 24 -13.25 -6.24 -4.79
N TYR A 25 -13.28 -5.41 -5.83
CA TYR A 25 -14.41 -4.50 -6.06
C TYR A 25 -15.72 -5.25 -6.25
N THR A 26 -15.70 -6.41 -6.88
CA THR A 26 -16.89 -7.26 -7.08
C THR A 26 -17.41 -7.79 -5.73
N GLU A 27 -16.52 -8.25 -4.87
CA GLU A 27 -16.85 -8.67 -3.51
C GLU A 27 -17.43 -7.50 -2.70
N LEU A 28 -16.76 -6.33 -2.71
CA LEU A 28 -17.22 -5.15 -1.99
C LEU A 28 -18.58 -4.64 -2.49
N ALA A 29 -18.82 -4.68 -3.80
CA ALA A 29 -20.12 -4.33 -4.37
C ALA A 29 -21.23 -5.29 -3.87
N GLY A 30 -20.94 -6.57 -3.72
CA GLY A 30 -21.85 -7.55 -3.12
C GLY A 30 -22.21 -7.22 -1.65
N ARG A 31 -21.21 -6.82 -0.85
CA ARG A 31 -21.43 -6.35 0.55
C ARG A 31 -22.32 -5.11 0.58
N ARG A 32 -22.11 -4.15 -0.34
CA ARG A 32 -22.92 -2.92 -0.45
C ARG A 32 -24.38 -3.16 -0.78
N VAL A 33 -24.69 -4.13 -1.63
CA VAL A 33 -26.10 -4.46 -1.99
C VAL A 33 -26.91 -4.86 -0.75
N SER A 34 -26.25 -5.46 0.24
CA SER A 34 -26.88 -5.88 1.50
C SER A 34 -27.02 -4.73 2.51
N ALA A 35 -26.33 -3.59 2.29
CA ALA A 35 -26.34 -2.46 3.21
C ALA A 35 -27.36 -1.39 2.78
N THR A 36 -28.26 -1.01 3.67
CA THR A 36 -29.27 0.03 3.43
C THR A 36 -28.76 1.45 3.65
N GLN A 37 -27.58 1.61 4.29
CA GLN A 37 -27.00 2.88 4.66
C GLN A 37 -26.08 3.44 3.58
N THR A 38 -26.15 4.75 3.33
CA THR A 38 -25.16 5.46 2.49
C THR A 38 -23.84 5.50 3.25
N MET A 39 -22.77 5.04 2.61
CA MET A 39 -21.41 5.05 3.18
C MET A 39 -20.63 6.23 2.61
N SER A 40 -19.77 6.83 3.42
CA SER A 40 -19.00 8.01 3.06
C SER A 40 -17.54 7.92 3.51
N LEU A 41 -16.65 8.45 2.67
CA LEU A 41 -15.21 8.53 2.91
C LEU A 41 -14.77 9.99 2.89
N GLY A 42 -14.19 10.46 3.98
CA GLY A 42 -13.57 11.77 4.07
C GLY A 42 -12.13 11.76 3.56
N ILE A 43 -11.74 12.82 2.84
CA ILE A 43 -10.35 13.00 2.43
C ILE A 43 -9.89 14.43 2.68
N VAL A 44 -8.80 14.58 3.45
CA VAL A 44 -8.14 15.86 3.70
C VAL A 44 -6.99 16.01 2.71
N VAL A 45 -6.95 17.12 1.98
CA VAL A 45 -5.96 17.42 0.94
C VAL A 45 -5.23 18.71 1.28
N ALA A 46 -3.90 18.63 1.46
CA ALA A 46 -3.07 19.77 1.85
C ALA A 46 -2.19 20.33 0.72
N SER A 47 -2.11 19.63 -0.40
CA SER A 47 -1.35 20.04 -1.60
C SER A 47 -2.16 19.75 -2.86
N HIS A 48 -2.03 20.62 -3.86
CA HIS A 48 -2.74 20.53 -5.13
C HIS A 48 -1.82 20.27 -6.31
N ASP A 49 -0.67 19.63 -6.06
CA ASP A 49 0.19 19.19 -7.17
C ASP A 49 -0.48 18.08 -8.00
N ALA A 50 -0.01 17.91 -9.24
CA ALA A 50 -0.63 17.00 -10.20
C ALA A 50 -0.63 15.53 -9.72
N VAL A 51 0.35 15.12 -8.91
CA VAL A 51 0.47 13.75 -8.38
C VAL A 51 -0.61 13.51 -7.33
N ILE A 52 -0.73 14.43 -6.36
CA ILE A 52 -1.77 14.38 -5.31
C ILE A 52 -3.17 14.36 -5.94
N GLU A 53 -3.44 15.27 -6.88
CA GLU A 53 -4.72 15.31 -7.58
C GLU A 53 -5.00 14.00 -8.36
N SER A 54 -3.98 13.37 -8.92
CA SER A 54 -4.12 12.08 -9.57
C SER A 54 -4.52 10.98 -8.59
N PHE A 55 -3.91 10.91 -7.40
CA PHE A 55 -4.26 9.94 -6.35
C PHE A 55 -5.68 10.16 -5.82
N VAL A 56 -6.08 11.43 -5.60
CA VAL A 56 -7.46 11.76 -5.18
C VAL A 56 -8.46 11.33 -6.24
N ARG A 57 -8.19 11.63 -7.53
CA ARG A 57 -9.06 11.24 -8.65
C ARG A 57 -9.24 9.72 -8.77
N ILE A 58 -8.18 8.93 -8.54
CA ILE A 58 -8.26 7.47 -8.56
C ILE A 58 -9.19 6.98 -7.44
N LYS A 59 -9.03 7.49 -6.21
CA LYS A 59 -9.90 7.18 -5.08
C LYS A 59 -11.36 7.62 -5.33
N SER A 60 -11.58 8.81 -5.92
CA SER A 60 -12.91 9.29 -6.27
C SER A 60 -13.64 8.36 -7.25
N ARG A 61 -12.93 7.86 -8.26
CA ARG A 61 -13.50 6.91 -9.22
C ARG A 61 -13.87 5.59 -8.57
N ALA A 62 -13.01 5.09 -7.67
CA ALA A 62 -13.28 3.86 -6.94
C ALA A 62 -14.47 4.02 -5.97
N ALA A 63 -14.57 5.15 -5.25
CA ALA A 63 -15.70 5.49 -4.40
C ALA A 63 -17.02 5.51 -5.20
N ALA A 64 -17.03 6.24 -6.33
CA ALA A 64 -18.21 6.33 -7.20
C ALA A 64 -18.65 4.95 -7.71
N ARG A 65 -17.71 4.08 -8.07
CA ARG A 65 -17.99 2.70 -8.50
C ARG A 65 -18.72 1.88 -7.43
N LEU A 66 -18.39 2.09 -6.15
CA LEU A 66 -18.97 1.38 -5.00
C LEU A 66 -20.21 2.10 -4.43
N GLY A 67 -20.65 3.22 -5.01
CA GLY A 67 -21.73 4.03 -4.46
C GLY A 67 -21.39 4.65 -3.10
N ILE A 68 -20.09 4.95 -2.88
CA ILE A 68 -19.57 5.58 -1.66
C ILE A 68 -19.43 7.09 -1.92
N GLU A 69 -19.98 7.92 -1.03
CA GLU A 69 -19.83 9.37 -1.10
C GLU A 69 -18.41 9.76 -0.69
N LEU A 70 -17.70 10.55 -1.52
CA LEU A 70 -16.40 11.09 -1.17
C LEU A 70 -16.55 12.55 -0.72
N ARG A 71 -16.23 12.84 0.54
CA ARG A 71 -16.22 14.19 1.12
C ARG A 71 -14.80 14.72 1.20
N ARG A 72 -14.47 15.66 0.32
CA ARG A 72 -13.15 16.27 0.24
C ARG A 72 -13.11 17.59 1.01
N ILE A 73 -12.08 17.77 1.83
CA ILE A 73 -11.71 19.06 2.43
C ILE A 73 -10.33 19.45 1.93
N ASP A 74 -10.27 20.57 1.22
CA ASP A 74 -9.03 21.19 0.79
C ASP A 74 -8.56 22.19 1.85
N LEU A 75 -7.31 22.03 2.31
CA LEU A 75 -6.71 22.95 3.26
C LEU A 75 -6.31 24.28 2.57
N PRO A 76 -6.13 25.37 3.33
CA PRO A 76 -5.67 26.66 2.79
C PRO A 76 -4.32 26.54 2.07
N VAL A 77 -3.99 27.53 1.22
CA VAL A 77 -2.72 27.56 0.45
C VAL A 77 -1.45 27.46 1.34
N LYS A 78 -1.53 27.95 2.57
CA LYS A 78 -0.49 27.81 3.60
C LYS A 78 -1.10 27.14 4.82
N PRO A 79 -1.29 25.82 4.78
CA PRO A 79 -1.97 25.14 5.85
C PRO A 79 -1.10 25.03 7.09
N THR A 80 -1.75 24.99 8.24
CA THR A 80 -1.14 24.69 9.53
C THR A 80 -1.58 23.31 10.01
N THR A 81 -0.86 22.73 10.96
CA THR A 81 -1.28 21.49 11.65
C THR A 81 -2.67 21.65 12.26
N ALA A 82 -2.99 22.84 12.81
CA ALA A 82 -4.31 23.12 13.37
C ALA A 82 -5.43 23.10 12.31
N ASP A 83 -5.18 23.59 11.10
CA ASP A 83 -6.16 23.53 10.01
C ASP A 83 -6.45 22.07 9.60
N ALA A 84 -5.41 21.22 9.56
CA ALA A 84 -5.57 19.82 9.26
C ALA A 84 -6.35 19.07 10.35
N LEU A 85 -6.07 19.34 11.62
CA LEU A 85 -6.81 18.77 12.75
C LEU A 85 -8.27 19.21 12.77
N ALA A 86 -8.57 20.48 12.50
CA ALA A 86 -9.94 20.97 12.39
C ALA A 86 -10.71 20.31 11.23
N ALA A 87 -10.04 20.06 10.10
CA ALA A 87 -10.63 19.33 8.98
C ALA A 87 -10.96 17.89 9.35
N ILE A 88 -10.06 17.20 10.07
CA ILE A 88 -10.28 15.83 10.57
C ILE A 88 -11.45 15.81 11.56
N GLU A 89 -11.47 16.72 12.55
CA GLU A 89 -12.54 16.82 13.55
C GLU A 89 -13.91 17.01 12.88
N LYS A 90 -13.98 17.88 11.88
CA LYS A 90 -15.21 18.07 11.11
C LYS A 90 -15.64 16.79 10.39
N LEU A 91 -14.73 16.13 9.66
CA LEU A 91 -15.04 14.89 8.96
C LEU A 91 -15.43 13.76 9.90
N ALA A 92 -14.83 13.69 11.10
CA ALA A 92 -15.08 12.62 12.07
C ALA A 92 -16.55 12.53 12.52
N THR A 93 -17.33 13.62 12.38
CA THR A 93 -18.76 13.63 12.67
C THR A 93 -19.65 13.40 11.45
N GLU A 94 -19.08 13.29 10.26
CA GLU A 94 -19.83 13.31 9.01
C GLU A 94 -19.59 12.08 8.11
N VAL A 95 -18.55 11.26 8.40
CA VAL A 95 -18.11 10.18 7.50
C VAL A 95 -17.81 8.89 8.24
N ASP A 96 -17.77 7.78 7.50
CA ASP A 96 -17.50 6.42 8.03
C ASP A 96 -16.02 6.05 8.01
N GLY A 97 -15.17 6.87 7.37
CA GLY A 97 -13.72 6.71 7.37
C GLY A 97 -13.01 7.95 6.85
N ILE A 98 -11.75 8.13 7.23
CA ILE A 98 -10.95 9.32 6.91
C ILE A 98 -9.62 8.90 6.30
N ILE A 99 -9.21 9.64 5.26
CA ILE A 99 -7.87 9.66 4.68
C ILE A 99 -7.28 11.06 4.83
N VAL A 100 -6.04 11.13 5.28
CA VAL A 100 -5.20 12.32 5.07
C VAL A 100 -4.28 12.02 3.89
N GLN A 101 -4.46 12.73 2.78
CA GLN A 101 -3.69 12.49 1.57
C GLN A 101 -2.23 12.89 1.77
N LEU A 102 -1.35 11.88 1.81
CA LEU A 102 0.10 12.07 1.92
C LEU A 102 0.77 12.20 0.52
N PRO A 103 1.95 12.86 0.46
CA PRO A 103 2.65 13.54 1.56
C PRO A 103 1.99 14.87 1.95
N LEU A 104 2.16 15.27 3.21
CA LEU A 104 1.82 16.61 3.66
C LEU A 104 2.98 17.58 3.38
N PRO A 105 2.70 18.89 3.23
CA PRO A 105 3.72 19.93 3.25
C PRO A 105 4.61 19.82 4.50
N SER A 106 5.91 20.12 4.35
CA SER A 106 6.92 19.97 5.41
C SER A 106 6.67 20.84 6.65
N GLU A 107 5.85 21.87 6.51
CA GLU A 107 5.44 22.78 7.56
C GLU A 107 4.43 22.17 8.56
N LEU A 108 3.78 21.09 8.16
CA LEU A 108 2.82 20.37 8.99
C LEU A 108 3.53 19.26 9.76
N ASP A 109 3.19 19.12 11.04
CA ASP A 109 3.55 17.94 11.81
C ASP A 109 2.68 16.76 11.38
N THR A 110 3.24 15.92 10.51
CA THR A 110 2.54 14.76 9.94
C THR A 110 2.07 13.79 11.02
N ASP A 111 2.88 13.55 12.06
CA ASP A 111 2.51 12.62 13.13
C ASP A 111 1.37 13.18 13.97
N ALA A 112 1.41 14.48 14.30
CA ALA A 112 0.31 15.12 15.00
C ALA A 112 -0.99 15.11 14.20
N VAL A 113 -0.93 15.35 12.87
CA VAL A 113 -2.11 15.30 12.00
C VAL A 113 -2.69 13.89 11.96
N LEU A 114 -1.86 12.87 11.72
CA LEU A 114 -2.34 11.48 11.66
C LEU A 114 -2.85 10.96 13.01
N ALA A 115 -2.26 11.41 14.13
CA ALA A 115 -2.75 11.12 15.49
C ALA A 115 -4.15 11.69 15.75
N GLY A 116 -4.55 12.73 15.03
CA GLY A 116 -5.88 13.31 15.11
C GLY A 116 -6.99 12.46 14.46
N ILE A 117 -6.67 11.46 13.66
CA ILE A 117 -7.68 10.57 13.05
C ILE A 117 -8.16 9.59 14.14
N PRO A 118 -9.47 9.53 14.45
CA PRO A 118 -9.98 8.50 15.35
C PRO A 118 -9.65 7.10 14.82
N PRO A 119 -9.14 6.17 15.66
CA PRO A 119 -8.69 4.84 15.20
C PRO A 119 -9.76 4.04 14.44
N PHE A 120 -11.03 4.22 14.78
CA PHE A 120 -12.17 3.56 14.13
C PHE A 120 -12.61 4.23 12.80
N LEU A 121 -11.97 5.35 12.40
CA LEU A 121 -12.13 6.02 11.12
C LEU A 121 -10.85 6.01 10.27
N ASP A 122 -9.75 5.46 10.79
CA ASP A 122 -8.44 5.42 10.11
C ASP A 122 -8.39 4.29 9.07
N VAL A 123 -8.88 4.56 7.87
CA VAL A 123 -8.90 3.57 6.79
C VAL A 123 -7.52 3.21 6.24
N ASP A 124 -6.52 4.06 6.47
CA ASP A 124 -5.14 3.78 6.10
C ASP A 124 -4.39 2.98 7.18
N GLY A 125 -4.95 2.87 8.40
CA GLY A 125 -4.35 2.13 9.51
C GLY A 125 -2.96 2.64 9.88
N ILE A 126 -2.72 3.95 9.83
CA ILE A 126 -1.40 4.58 10.04
C ILE A 126 -1.34 5.59 11.18
N ASN A 127 -2.39 5.67 12.01
CA ASN A 127 -2.35 6.52 13.20
C ASN A 127 -1.18 6.12 14.09
N PRO A 128 -0.21 7.02 14.36
CA PRO A 128 1.03 6.70 15.07
C PRO A 128 0.82 6.44 16.57
N THR A 129 -0.33 6.79 17.13
CA THR A 129 -0.66 6.54 18.54
C THR A 129 -1.21 5.14 18.78
N VAL A 130 -1.54 4.40 17.70
CA VAL A 130 -2.07 3.05 17.78
C VAL A 130 -0.95 2.04 17.48
N ALA A 131 -0.63 1.19 18.45
CA ALA A 131 0.33 0.12 18.28
C ALA A 131 -0.12 -0.84 17.16
N ASP A 132 0.81 -1.40 16.41
CA ASP A 132 0.52 -2.24 15.24
C ASP A 132 -0.39 -3.45 15.58
N GLU A 133 -0.27 -4.00 16.79
CA GLU A 133 -1.08 -5.13 17.27
C GLU A 133 -2.55 -4.75 17.55
N LEU A 134 -2.80 -3.45 17.78
CA LEU A 134 -4.11 -2.90 18.12
C LEU A 134 -4.80 -2.24 16.92
N ARG A 135 -4.16 -2.20 15.76
CA ARG A 135 -4.78 -1.65 14.55
C ARG A 135 -5.95 -2.51 14.10
N ILE A 136 -7.07 -1.87 13.89
CA ILE A 136 -8.32 -2.53 13.45
C ILE A 136 -8.17 -3.03 12.01
N VAL A 137 -7.52 -2.23 11.16
CA VAL A 137 -7.28 -2.55 9.75
C VAL A 137 -5.79 -2.47 9.42
N GLN A 138 -5.37 -3.15 8.37
CA GLN A 138 -4.00 -3.08 7.87
C GLN A 138 -3.84 -1.89 6.91
N ALA A 139 -2.65 -1.29 6.89
CA ALA A 139 -2.34 -0.31 5.86
C ALA A 139 -2.59 -0.89 4.46
N PRO A 140 -3.25 -0.14 3.54
CA PRO A 140 -3.72 -0.66 2.26
C PRO A 140 -2.66 -1.35 1.42
N VAL A 141 -1.43 -0.84 1.41
CA VAL A 141 -0.32 -1.47 0.68
C VAL A 141 0.10 -2.80 1.32
N ALA A 142 0.14 -2.89 2.65
CA ALA A 142 0.42 -4.15 3.33
C ALA A 142 -0.71 -5.17 3.10
N GLY A 143 -1.97 -4.72 3.09
CA GLY A 143 -3.12 -5.52 2.69
C GLY A 143 -3.02 -6.03 1.26
N ALA A 144 -2.58 -5.19 0.32
CA ALA A 144 -2.35 -5.56 -1.07
C ALA A 144 -1.23 -6.60 -1.23
N ILE A 145 -0.13 -6.43 -0.48
CA ILE A 145 0.97 -7.42 -0.43
C ILE A 145 0.44 -8.75 0.11
N ALA A 146 -0.33 -8.71 1.20
CA ALA A 146 -0.94 -9.91 1.79
C ALA A 146 -1.85 -10.64 0.80
N GLU A 147 -2.64 -9.89 0.03
CA GLU A 147 -3.56 -10.42 -0.98
C GLU A 147 -2.81 -11.14 -2.09
N VAL A 148 -1.76 -10.53 -2.64
CA VAL A 148 -0.90 -11.17 -3.65
C VAL A 148 -0.28 -12.46 -3.10
N LEU A 149 0.34 -12.40 -1.91
CA LEU A 149 0.96 -13.58 -1.29
C LEU A 149 -0.04 -14.71 -1.05
N ASN A 150 -1.26 -14.39 -0.61
CA ASN A 150 -2.31 -15.36 -0.35
C ASN A 150 -2.83 -16.01 -1.64
N ARG A 151 -3.13 -15.21 -2.68
CA ARG A 151 -3.64 -15.71 -3.96
C ARG A 151 -2.65 -16.63 -4.65
N GLU A 152 -1.38 -16.29 -4.57
CA GLU A 152 -0.30 -17.07 -5.19
C GLU A 152 0.23 -18.17 -4.27
N ASN A 153 -0.40 -18.40 -3.11
CA ASN A 153 -0.02 -19.42 -2.14
C ASN A 153 1.46 -19.33 -1.73
N ILE A 154 1.99 -18.12 -1.59
CA ILE A 154 3.37 -17.89 -1.16
C ILE A 154 3.44 -17.98 0.37
N ASP A 155 4.04 -19.06 0.86
CA ASP A 155 4.36 -19.18 2.27
C ASP A 155 5.62 -18.38 2.62
N VAL A 156 5.46 -17.43 3.53
CA VAL A 156 6.55 -16.53 3.97
C VAL A 156 7.26 -17.05 5.24
N LYS A 157 6.73 -18.09 5.87
CA LYS A 157 7.28 -18.62 7.13
C LYS A 157 8.72 -19.10 6.94
N ASN A 158 9.61 -18.61 7.81
CA ASN A 158 11.05 -18.88 7.75
C ASN A 158 11.73 -18.45 6.43
N LYS A 159 11.10 -17.62 5.61
CA LYS A 159 11.71 -17.03 4.43
C LYS A 159 12.46 -15.76 4.77
N LYS A 160 13.59 -15.55 4.12
CA LYS A 160 14.35 -14.31 4.22
C LYS A 160 13.64 -13.21 3.40
N CYS A 161 13.00 -12.30 4.10
CA CYS A 161 12.27 -11.18 3.51
C CYS A 161 13.07 -9.90 3.70
N VAL A 162 13.48 -9.28 2.60
CA VAL A 162 14.15 -7.98 2.61
C VAL A 162 13.16 -6.92 2.15
N ILE A 163 13.05 -5.83 2.92
CA ILE A 163 12.21 -4.69 2.61
C ILE A 163 13.11 -3.49 2.41
N VAL A 164 12.99 -2.83 1.26
CA VAL A 164 13.73 -1.60 0.97
C VAL A 164 12.81 -0.40 1.12
N GLY A 165 13.13 0.44 2.08
CA GLY A 165 12.31 1.57 2.53
C GLY A 165 11.60 1.27 3.85
N ALA A 166 11.66 2.22 4.79
CA ALA A 166 11.05 2.12 6.13
C ALA A 166 9.82 3.03 6.29
N GLY A 167 9.23 3.45 5.15
CA GLY A 167 8.13 4.41 5.14
C GLY A 167 6.84 3.84 5.77
N ARG A 168 6.05 4.77 6.36
CA ARG A 168 4.79 4.45 7.07
C ARG A 168 3.69 3.83 6.20
N LEU A 169 3.71 4.07 4.88
CA LEU A 169 2.69 3.55 3.96
C LEU A 169 3.04 2.16 3.41
N VAL A 170 4.33 1.80 3.35
CA VAL A 170 4.79 0.57 2.71
C VAL A 170 5.66 -0.27 3.65
N GLY A 171 6.87 0.19 3.94
CA GLY A 171 7.89 -0.65 4.55
C GLY A 171 7.59 -1.05 5.99
N ALA A 172 7.21 -0.11 6.85
CA ALA A 172 6.89 -0.41 8.25
C ALA A 172 5.70 -1.38 8.37
N PRO A 173 4.53 -1.15 7.72
CA PRO A 173 3.41 -2.08 7.82
C PRO A 173 3.68 -3.43 7.13
N ALA A 174 4.44 -3.47 6.02
CA ALA A 174 4.86 -4.72 5.41
C ALA A 174 5.77 -5.54 6.32
N ALA A 175 6.70 -4.88 7.02
CA ALA A 175 7.59 -5.54 7.97
C ALA A 175 6.81 -6.15 9.13
N TYR A 176 5.85 -5.43 9.69
CA TYR A 176 4.97 -5.95 10.74
C TYR A 176 4.19 -7.18 10.26
N LEU A 177 3.53 -7.06 9.11
CA LEU A 177 2.75 -8.15 8.49
C LEU A 177 3.58 -9.43 8.31
N LEU A 178 4.77 -9.31 7.72
CA LEU A 178 5.61 -10.46 7.42
C LEU A 178 6.20 -11.09 8.67
N LYS A 179 6.63 -10.30 9.65
CA LYS A 179 7.07 -10.80 10.97
C LYS A 179 5.95 -11.57 11.67
N LYS A 180 4.72 -11.05 11.66
CA LYS A 180 3.54 -11.73 12.24
C LYS A 180 3.24 -13.05 11.55
N ARG A 181 3.60 -13.21 10.27
CA ARG A 181 3.48 -14.45 9.49
C ARG A 181 4.69 -15.38 9.64
N GLY A 182 5.66 -15.04 10.48
CA GLY A 182 6.84 -15.86 10.80
C GLY A 182 7.98 -15.79 9.80
N ALA A 183 8.05 -14.73 9.00
CA ALA A 183 9.19 -14.46 8.12
C ALA A 183 10.40 -13.93 8.91
N ASP A 184 11.60 -14.19 8.39
CA ASP A 184 12.84 -13.52 8.81
C ASP A 184 12.97 -12.21 8.04
N VAL A 185 12.70 -11.08 8.72
CA VAL A 185 12.52 -9.76 8.07
C VAL A 185 13.66 -8.82 8.41
N SER A 186 14.38 -8.37 7.39
CA SER A 186 15.26 -7.21 7.44
C SER A 186 14.67 -6.01 6.69
N VAL A 187 14.81 -4.82 7.28
CA VAL A 187 14.40 -3.55 6.65
C VAL A 187 15.67 -2.73 6.43
N ILE A 188 15.90 -2.35 5.18
CA ILE A 188 17.02 -1.50 4.79
C ILE A 188 16.50 -0.22 4.15
N THR A 189 17.28 0.84 4.24
CA THR A 189 17.01 2.09 3.52
C THR A 189 18.15 2.35 2.53
N LEU A 190 17.97 3.30 1.62
CA LEU A 190 19.04 3.69 0.71
C LEU A 190 20.25 4.32 1.44
N GLU A 191 20.03 4.80 2.67
CA GLU A 191 21.03 5.44 3.52
C GLU A 191 21.65 4.47 4.53
N SER A 192 20.95 3.37 4.87
CA SER A 192 21.36 2.41 5.89
C SER A 192 21.09 0.98 5.46
N GLY A 193 21.96 0.07 5.84
CA GLY A 193 21.93 -1.34 5.44
C GLY A 193 22.75 -1.62 4.20
N SER A 194 22.82 -2.88 3.81
CA SER A 194 23.62 -3.32 2.67
C SER A 194 22.73 -3.81 1.54
N LEU A 195 22.83 -3.19 0.37
CA LEU A 195 22.17 -3.70 -0.84
C LEU A 195 22.63 -5.11 -1.25
N SER A 196 23.72 -5.63 -0.66
CA SER A 196 24.12 -7.04 -0.87
C SER A 196 23.10 -8.03 -0.30
N GLU A 197 22.27 -7.62 0.67
CA GLU A 197 21.21 -8.46 1.24
C GLU A 197 20.14 -8.85 0.23
N LEU A 198 19.95 -8.04 -0.84
CA LEU A 198 18.98 -8.33 -1.90
C LEU A 198 19.27 -9.65 -2.61
N LYS A 199 20.57 -10.02 -2.72
CA LYS A 199 20.97 -11.28 -3.39
C LYS A 199 20.55 -12.54 -2.65
N ASP A 200 20.37 -12.42 -1.33
CA ASP A 200 20.03 -13.57 -0.48
C ASP A 200 18.52 -13.62 -0.16
N ALA A 201 17.76 -12.60 -0.55
CA ALA A 201 16.34 -12.51 -0.24
C ALA A 201 15.53 -13.59 -0.96
N ASP A 202 14.62 -14.28 -0.26
CA ASP A 202 13.61 -15.14 -0.86
C ASP A 202 12.43 -14.29 -1.37
N ILE A 203 12.11 -13.24 -0.60
CA ILE A 203 11.07 -12.27 -0.91
C ILE A 203 11.67 -10.88 -0.76
N LEU A 204 11.50 -10.06 -1.78
CA LEU A 204 11.95 -8.67 -1.80
C LEU A 204 10.76 -7.74 -1.98
N ILE A 205 10.58 -6.81 -1.03
CA ILE A 205 9.55 -5.77 -1.10
C ILE A 205 10.24 -4.43 -1.26
N LEU A 206 9.80 -3.67 -2.26
CA LEU A 206 10.34 -2.34 -2.56
C LEU A 206 9.31 -1.26 -2.25
N GLY A 207 9.75 -0.20 -1.60
CA GLY A 207 8.94 0.96 -1.22
C GLY A 207 9.81 2.15 -0.84
N ALA A 208 10.94 2.33 -1.56
CA ALA A 208 11.90 3.41 -1.33
C ALA A 208 11.57 4.68 -2.14
N GLY A 209 10.73 4.57 -3.19
CA GLY A 209 10.44 5.69 -4.08
C GLY A 209 11.63 6.14 -4.93
N ASN A 210 12.50 5.19 -5.32
CA ASN A 210 13.68 5.44 -6.15
C ASN A 210 13.60 4.64 -7.45
N PRO A 211 13.21 5.25 -8.58
CA PRO A 211 12.86 4.55 -9.79
C PRO A 211 13.96 3.68 -10.36
N GLY A 212 13.68 2.40 -10.56
CA GLY A 212 14.54 1.44 -11.27
C GLY A 212 15.91 1.22 -10.63
N PHE A 213 16.08 1.47 -9.33
CA PHE A 213 17.37 1.31 -8.66
C PHE A 213 17.75 -0.15 -8.46
N VAL A 214 16.77 -1.06 -8.29
CA VAL A 214 17.04 -2.50 -8.21
C VAL A 214 17.22 -3.06 -9.61
N LYS A 215 18.39 -3.64 -9.86
CA LYS A 215 18.77 -4.23 -11.15
C LYS A 215 18.77 -5.75 -11.09
N PRO A 216 18.65 -6.44 -12.23
CA PRO A 216 18.64 -7.91 -12.27
C PRO A 216 19.87 -8.59 -11.65
N ASP A 217 21.04 -7.97 -11.71
CA ASP A 217 22.28 -8.49 -11.11
C ASP A 217 22.35 -8.34 -9.58
N MET A 218 21.42 -7.55 -8.99
CA MET A 218 21.29 -7.35 -7.54
C MET A 218 20.39 -8.37 -6.85
N ILE A 219 19.68 -9.21 -7.61
CA ILE A 219 18.72 -10.19 -7.09
C ILE A 219 19.08 -11.61 -7.54
N LYS A 220 18.63 -12.62 -6.79
CA LYS A 220 18.80 -14.02 -7.18
C LYS A 220 17.69 -14.49 -8.13
N ASP A 221 17.96 -15.55 -8.88
CA ASP A 221 16.96 -16.22 -9.69
C ASP A 221 15.89 -16.88 -8.80
N GLY A 222 14.63 -16.79 -9.22
CA GLY A 222 13.49 -17.36 -8.51
C GLY A 222 12.98 -16.54 -7.32
N ILE A 223 13.43 -15.30 -7.15
CA ILE A 223 12.97 -14.40 -6.09
C ILE A 223 11.48 -14.06 -6.27
N VAL A 224 10.76 -13.87 -5.16
CA VAL A 224 9.46 -13.20 -5.16
C VAL A 224 9.72 -11.70 -5.02
N LEU A 225 9.45 -10.93 -6.07
CA LEU A 225 9.72 -9.49 -6.13
C LEU A 225 8.40 -8.69 -6.14
N ILE A 226 8.12 -8.02 -5.04
CA ILE A 226 6.94 -7.17 -4.86
C ILE A 226 7.38 -5.72 -4.88
N ASP A 227 7.13 -5.03 -5.98
CA ASP A 227 7.41 -3.62 -6.14
C ASP A 227 6.17 -2.79 -5.78
N ALA A 228 6.24 -2.09 -4.65
CA ALA A 228 5.26 -1.12 -4.17
C ALA A 228 5.82 0.32 -4.21
N GLY A 229 7.02 0.51 -4.76
CA GLY A 229 7.57 1.82 -5.03
C GLY A 229 6.75 2.57 -6.07
N THR A 230 6.59 3.87 -5.87
CA THR A 230 5.83 4.71 -6.81
C THR A 230 6.52 6.05 -6.92
N SER A 231 7.02 6.36 -8.10
CA SER A 231 7.62 7.64 -8.44
C SER A 231 7.08 8.13 -9.77
N GLU A 232 6.94 9.43 -9.93
CA GLU A 232 6.56 10.03 -11.20
C GLU A 232 7.80 10.68 -11.84
N GLN A 233 8.09 10.29 -13.06
CA GLN A 233 9.18 10.88 -13.84
C GLN A 233 8.72 11.06 -15.29
N GLY A 234 8.71 12.32 -15.75
CA GLY A 234 8.31 12.64 -17.12
C GLY A 234 6.86 12.25 -17.45
N GLY A 235 5.93 12.34 -16.51
CA GLY A 235 4.52 11.98 -16.67
C GLY A 235 4.26 10.47 -16.66
N LYS A 236 5.26 9.66 -16.31
CA LYS A 236 5.14 8.19 -16.17
C LYS A 236 5.31 7.78 -14.73
N VAL A 237 4.49 6.83 -14.31
CA VAL A 237 4.64 6.16 -13.00
C VAL A 237 5.66 5.04 -13.17
N LEU A 238 6.68 5.03 -12.31
CA LEU A 238 7.78 4.08 -12.31
C LEU A 238 7.88 3.42 -10.93
N GLY A 239 8.24 2.13 -10.93
CA GLY A 239 8.58 1.38 -9.73
C GLY A 239 10.05 1.48 -9.37
N ASP A 240 10.39 0.92 -8.23
CA ASP A 240 11.75 0.86 -7.71
C ASP A 240 12.60 -0.22 -8.41
N ALA A 241 11.96 -1.25 -8.97
CA ALA A 241 12.63 -2.30 -9.75
C ALA A 241 12.77 -1.92 -11.23
N ASP A 242 13.92 -2.25 -11.80
CA ASP A 242 14.06 -2.31 -13.26
C ASP A 242 13.12 -3.40 -13.80
N PRO A 243 12.31 -3.13 -14.84
CA PRO A 243 11.41 -4.14 -15.43
C PRO A 243 12.10 -5.43 -15.84
N ALA A 244 13.39 -5.40 -16.20
CA ALA A 244 14.16 -6.60 -16.52
C ALA A 244 14.36 -7.56 -15.33
N CYS A 245 14.07 -7.13 -14.09
CA CYS A 245 14.02 -8.01 -12.92
C CYS A 245 12.95 -9.11 -13.05
N ALA A 246 11.91 -8.88 -13.87
CA ALA A 246 10.88 -9.86 -14.14
C ALA A 246 11.43 -11.18 -14.75
N ASP A 247 12.52 -11.11 -15.53
CA ASP A 247 13.14 -12.30 -16.14
C ASP A 247 13.79 -13.24 -15.10
N LYS A 248 14.09 -12.73 -13.92
CA LYS A 248 14.68 -13.48 -12.80
C LYS A 248 13.70 -13.88 -11.72
N ALA A 249 12.64 -13.12 -11.56
CA ALA A 249 11.67 -13.32 -10.51
C ALA A 249 10.77 -14.55 -10.79
N SER A 250 10.45 -15.33 -9.76
CA SER A 250 9.38 -16.33 -9.84
C SER A 250 8.00 -15.68 -9.80
N LEU A 251 7.91 -14.51 -9.12
CA LEU A 251 6.74 -13.65 -9.08
C LEU A 251 7.21 -12.19 -9.12
N PHE A 252 6.57 -11.38 -9.96
CA PHE A 252 6.86 -9.96 -10.09
C PHE A 252 5.58 -9.13 -10.12
N THR A 253 5.54 -8.05 -9.32
CA THR A 253 4.46 -7.06 -9.38
C THR A 253 4.95 -5.83 -10.15
N PRO A 254 4.46 -5.58 -11.38
CA PRO A 254 4.91 -4.46 -12.18
C PRO A 254 4.37 -3.11 -11.67
N VAL A 255 5.11 -2.04 -11.91
CA VAL A 255 4.64 -0.67 -11.70
C VAL A 255 4.68 0.09 -13.03
N PRO A 256 3.51 0.60 -13.49
CA PRO A 256 2.18 0.52 -12.89
C PRO A 256 1.48 -0.84 -13.12
N GLY A 257 0.47 -1.13 -12.31
CA GLY A 257 -0.45 -2.24 -12.56
C GLY A 257 -0.34 -3.44 -11.60
N GLY A 258 0.67 -3.48 -10.72
CA GLY A 258 0.80 -4.48 -9.67
C GLY A 258 0.09 -4.06 -8.37
N ILE A 259 0.84 -3.68 -7.34
CA ILE A 259 0.30 -3.39 -6.00
C ILE A 259 -0.66 -2.19 -5.97
N GLY A 260 -0.41 -1.13 -6.75
CA GLY A 260 -1.18 0.11 -6.67
C GLY A 260 -2.71 -0.06 -6.81
N PRO A 261 -3.22 -0.72 -7.87
CA PRO A 261 -4.66 -0.97 -8.02
C PRO A 261 -5.27 -1.72 -6.84
N ILE A 262 -4.56 -2.73 -6.32
CA ILE A 262 -5.02 -3.54 -5.18
C ILE A 262 -5.08 -2.67 -3.92
N ALA A 263 -4.05 -1.85 -3.67
CA ALA A 263 -4.00 -0.95 -2.51
C ALA A 263 -5.18 0.03 -2.50
N VAL A 264 -5.58 0.56 -3.65
CA VAL A 264 -6.79 1.41 -3.74
C VAL A 264 -8.06 0.61 -3.35
N ALA A 265 -8.20 -0.63 -3.81
CA ALA A 265 -9.34 -1.47 -3.44
C ALA A 265 -9.34 -1.79 -1.92
N MET A 266 -8.14 -1.99 -1.32
CA MET A 266 -8.01 -2.23 0.11
C MET A 266 -8.45 -1.04 0.98
N ILE A 267 -8.32 0.21 0.50
CA ILE A 267 -8.89 1.38 1.20
C ILE A 267 -10.39 1.19 1.43
N PHE A 268 -11.12 0.77 0.41
CA PHE A 268 -12.57 0.60 0.49
C PHE A 268 -12.96 -0.67 1.25
N LYS A 269 -12.13 -1.72 1.20
CA LYS A 269 -12.28 -2.87 2.08
C LYS A 269 -12.15 -2.46 3.54
N ASN A 270 -11.09 -1.72 3.89
CA ASN A 270 -10.89 -1.20 5.23
C ASN A 270 -12.04 -0.31 5.70
N LEU A 271 -12.55 0.58 4.83
CA LEU A 271 -13.70 1.41 5.15
C LEU A 271 -14.93 0.58 5.54
N MET A 272 -15.23 -0.48 4.78
CA MET A 272 -16.36 -1.36 5.06
C MET A 272 -16.14 -2.17 6.34
N ASP A 273 -14.92 -2.69 6.54
CA ASP A 273 -14.58 -3.45 7.74
C ASP A 273 -14.71 -2.59 9.01
N LEU A 274 -14.26 -1.31 8.97
CA LEU A 274 -14.42 -0.36 10.07
C LEU A 274 -15.89 -0.04 10.35
N ALA A 275 -16.68 0.23 9.31
CA ALA A 275 -18.09 0.57 9.47
C ALA A 275 -18.92 -0.59 10.05
N GLU A 276 -18.60 -1.84 9.71
CA GLU A 276 -19.24 -3.02 10.28
C GLU A 276 -18.94 -3.17 11.78
N ILE A 277 -17.68 -2.93 12.20
CA ILE A 277 -17.29 -3.02 13.62
C ILE A 277 -17.97 -1.93 14.46
N VAL A 278 -18.18 -0.74 13.91
CA VAL A 278 -18.88 0.36 14.64
C VAL A 278 -20.38 0.09 14.75
N ALA A 279 -20.96 -0.71 13.86
CA ALA A 279 -22.38 -1.04 13.84
C ALA A 279 -22.76 -2.19 14.79
N GLU A 280 -21.78 -2.99 15.26
CA GLU A 280 -21.94 -4.06 16.26
C GLU A 280 -21.89 -3.50 17.70
#